data_5440ed001ab5d250800e6625c50065f6
#
_entry.id   5440ed001ab5d250800e6625c50065f6
#
_cell.length_a   1.000
_cell.length_b   1.000
_cell.length_c   1.000
_cell.angle_alpha   90.00
_cell.angle_beta   90.00
_cell.angle_gamma   90.00
#
_symmetry.space_group_name_H-M   'P 1'
#
loop_
_entity.id
_entity.type
_entity.pdbx_description
1 polymer ?
#
loop_
_entity_poly.entity_id
_entity_poly.type
_entity_poly.pdbx_seq_one_letter_code
_entity_poly.pdbx_strand_id
1 'polypeptide(L)'
;MRRDTGRPATVTNNDESMTITSGFLRGTIALAGALALVCASATTARAALSTIVVDTGHTPAHPGATGASGRVEYRYNLDLSAAVAAELGAHGEHVLRTSADGREIALSARSARANDAHADLFVSIHHDSIQQAYLDAGRQREFHGYAIFVSERNPRYAASLRCAREIGERLRAAGETPSLYHADPIRGENRPLIDARLGIHRFDDLVVLRTARVPALLIEAGVIVNPQEEARLAQADTIRRLGAAIAAGIEACTAA
;
A
#
# COMPACT_ATOMS: atom_id res chain seq x y z
N MET A 1 36.84 39.86 -35.48
CA MET A 1 38.27 40.26 -35.53
C MET A 1 39.11 39.00 -35.17
N ARG A 2 39.88 38.56 -36.19
CA ARG A 2 41.07 37.71 -36.17
C ARG A 2 41.04 36.41 -35.32
N ARG A 3 41.03 35.17 -35.95
CA ARG A 3 42.10 34.44 -36.64
C ARG A 3 43.34 34.25 -35.74
N ASP A 4 43.83 33.01 -35.46
CA ASP A 4 44.66 32.22 -36.36
C ASP A 4 44.99 30.87 -35.69
N THR A 5 44.80 29.75 -36.28
CA THR A 5 45.64 28.77 -37.04
C THR A 5 46.86 28.18 -36.29
N GLY A 6 46.99 26.87 -36.41
CA GLY A 6 48.24 26.17 -36.20
C GLY A 6 48.14 24.64 -36.06
N ARG A 7 48.10 23.93 -37.17
CA ARG A 7 48.61 22.55 -37.40
C ARG A 7 49.97 22.69 -38.08
N PRO A 8 50.76 21.63 -38.38
CA PRO A 8 50.92 20.27 -37.86
C PRO A 8 52.42 19.89 -37.69
N ALA A 9 52.74 18.65 -37.30
CA ALA A 9 53.94 17.95 -37.81
C ALA A 9 53.89 16.42 -37.56
N THR A 10 53.94 15.70 -38.64
CA THR A 10 54.29 14.30 -38.85
C THR A 10 55.80 14.10 -38.89
N VAL A 11 56.32 12.95 -38.46
CA VAL A 11 57.55 12.25 -38.99
C VAL A 11 57.44 10.78 -38.54
N THR A 12 57.29 9.90 -39.36
CA THR A 12 57.83 8.82 -40.21
C THR A 12 59.07 8.03 -39.72
N ASN A 13 58.88 6.71 -39.80
CA ASN A 13 59.80 5.62 -40.24
C ASN A 13 61.00 5.19 -39.35
N ASN A 14 61.18 3.92 -39.13
CA ASN A 14 61.78 2.90 -40.02
C ASN A 14 61.77 1.52 -39.36
N ASP A 15 61.31 0.53 -40.08
CA ASP A 15 61.93 -0.72 -40.57
C ASP A 15 63.25 -1.17 -39.92
N GLU A 16 63.26 -2.39 -39.43
CA GLU A 16 64.26 -3.38 -39.84
C GLU A 16 63.83 -4.82 -39.50
N SER A 17 63.86 -5.61 -40.54
CA SER A 17 63.67 -7.05 -40.67
C SER A 17 64.89 -7.81 -40.11
N MET A 18 64.66 -8.92 -39.43
CA MET A 18 65.62 -10.00 -39.34
C MET A 18 64.96 -11.36 -39.15
N THR A 19 64.97 -12.12 -40.20
CA THR A 19 64.69 -13.57 -40.32
C THR A 19 65.82 -14.40 -39.73
N ILE A 20 65.52 -15.38 -38.90
CA ILE A 20 66.32 -16.63 -38.82
C ILE A 20 65.40 -17.83 -38.56
N THR A 21 65.59 -18.84 -39.30
CA THR A 21 64.91 -20.11 -39.49
C THR A 21 65.16 -21.17 -38.41
N SER A 22 64.19 -22.06 -38.35
CA SER A 22 64.22 -23.53 -38.13
C SER A 22 64.41 -24.13 -36.72
N GLY A 23 63.51 -25.01 -36.43
CA GLY A 23 63.66 -26.03 -35.37
C GLY A 23 62.38 -26.75 -35.03
N PHE A 24 62.13 -27.88 -35.64
CA PHE A 24 61.04 -28.84 -35.31
C PHE A 24 60.98 -29.21 -33.85
N LEU A 25 59.75 -29.25 -33.21
CA LEU A 25 59.33 -30.47 -32.52
C LEU A 25 57.80 -30.47 -32.31
N ARG A 26 57.17 -31.55 -32.75
CA ARG A 26 55.75 -31.84 -32.56
C ARG A 26 55.49 -32.19 -31.10
N GLY A 27 54.51 -31.53 -30.52
CA GLY A 27 53.93 -31.91 -29.23
C GLY A 27 52.48 -31.46 -29.16
N THR A 28 51.57 -32.31 -29.66
CA THR A 28 50.13 -32.11 -29.51
C THR A 28 49.73 -32.41 -28.07
N ILE A 29 49.47 -31.36 -27.29
CA ILE A 29 48.76 -31.50 -26.02
C ILE A 29 47.35 -31.01 -26.27
N ALA A 30 46.40 -31.94 -26.38
CA ALA A 30 44.97 -31.65 -26.39
C ALA A 30 44.54 -31.26 -24.96
N LEU A 31 44.35 -29.98 -24.74
CA LEU A 31 43.76 -29.48 -23.49
C LEU A 31 42.23 -29.53 -23.65
N ALA A 32 41.62 -30.62 -23.19
CA ALA A 32 40.17 -30.73 -23.06
C ALA A 32 39.72 -29.82 -21.92
N GLY A 33 39.35 -28.58 -22.25
CA GLY A 33 38.70 -27.67 -21.29
C GLY A 33 37.25 -28.11 -21.02
N ALA A 34 37.03 -28.79 -19.92
CA ALA A 34 35.68 -29.04 -19.42
C ALA A 34 35.09 -27.73 -18.91
N LEU A 35 34.25 -27.11 -19.75
CA LEU A 35 33.46 -25.95 -19.34
C LEU A 35 32.32 -26.46 -18.43
N ALA A 36 32.53 -26.47 -17.12
CA ALA A 36 31.48 -26.74 -16.14
C ALA A 36 30.50 -25.58 -16.15
N LEU A 37 29.37 -25.75 -16.85
CA LEU A 37 28.24 -24.83 -16.80
C LEU A 37 27.59 -24.97 -15.45
N VAL A 38 27.98 -24.12 -14.48
CA VAL A 38 27.28 -24.00 -13.18
C VAL A 38 25.95 -23.30 -13.45
N CYS A 39 24.90 -24.08 -13.70
CA CYS A 39 23.52 -23.59 -13.64
C CYS A 39 23.24 -23.21 -12.18
N ALA A 40 23.46 -21.95 -11.83
CA ALA A 40 22.93 -21.40 -10.60
C ALA A 40 21.39 -21.36 -10.73
N SER A 41 20.73 -22.41 -10.23
CA SER A 41 19.30 -22.42 -10.04
C SER A 41 18.99 -21.36 -8.98
N ALA A 42 18.63 -20.17 -9.42
CA ALA A 42 18.02 -19.17 -8.55
C ALA A 42 16.68 -19.74 -8.10
N THR A 43 16.68 -20.43 -6.96
CA THR A 43 15.46 -20.72 -6.24
C THR A 43 14.92 -19.36 -5.79
N THR A 44 13.97 -18.80 -6.56
CA THR A 44 13.12 -17.73 -6.08
C THR A 44 12.38 -18.29 -4.89
N ALA A 45 12.83 -17.94 -3.69
CA ALA A 45 12.04 -18.19 -2.49
C ALA A 45 10.67 -17.52 -2.73
N ARG A 46 9.65 -18.33 -2.96
CA ARG A 46 8.28 -17.85 -3.01
C ARG A 46 8.00 -17.33 -1.60
N ALA A 47 7.76 -16.03 -1.48
CA ALA A 47 7.31 -15.46 -0.21
C ALA A 47 6.11 -16.28 0.30
N ALA A 48 6.09 -16.61 1.57
CA ALA A 48 4.93 -17.28 2.16
C ALA A 48 3.71 -16.39 1.96
N LEU A 49 2.60 -16.99 1.53
CA LEU A 49 1.35 -16.26 1.34
C LEU A 49 0.84 -15.77 2.71
N SER A 50 0.48 -14.49 2.77
CA SER A 50 -0.02 -13.89 4.00
C SER A 50 -1.52 -14.15 4.17
N THR A 51 -1.96 -14.23 5.42
CA THR A 51 -3.38 -14.27 5.77
C THR A 51 -3.83 -12.85 6.13
N ILE A 52 -4.69 -12.28 5.30
CA ILE A 52 -5.20 -10.92 5.47
C ILE A 52 -6.69 -10.96 5.83
N VAL A 53 -7.06 -10.28 6.92
CA VAL A 53 -8.48 -10.05 7.23
C VAL A 53 -8.88 -8.67 6.76
N VAL A 54 -9.75 -8.63 5.76
CA VAL A 54 -10.36 -7.40 5.23
C VAL A 54 -11.74 -7.24 5.86
N ASP A 55 -11.85 -6.28 6.76
CA ASP A 55 -13.09 -5.95 7.45
C ASP A 55 -13.87 -4.89 6.68
N THR A 56 -15.13 -5.19 6.37
CA THR A 56 -16.08 -4.20 5.84
C THR A 56 -16.67 -3.42 7.00
N GLY A 57 -16.34 -2.14 7.11
CA GLY A 57 -16.88 -1.27 8.14
C GLY A 57 -18.41 -1.24 8.16
N HIS A 58 -18.99 -1.17 9.34
CA HIS A 58 -20.44 -1.14 9.53
C HIS A 58 -21.19 -2.43 9.15
N THR A 59 -22.52 -2.36 9.14
CA THR A 59 -23.47 -3.41 8.73
C THR A 59 -24.75 -2.75 8.21
N PRO A 60 -25.65 -3.45 7.54
CA PRO A 60 -26.95 -2.88 7.15
C PRO A 60 -27.80 -2.37 8.33
N ALA A 61 -27.66 -2.99 9.51
CA ALA A 61 -28.39 -2.57 10.72
C ALA A 61 -27.77 -1.31 11.38
N HIS A 62 -26.45 -1.13 11.23
CA HIS A 62 -25.70 0.02 11.71
C HIS A 62 -24.86 0.57 10.55
N PRO A 63 -25.50 1.30 9.61
CA PRO A 63 -24.94 1.55 8.28
C PRO A 63 -23.85 2.62 8.22
N GLY A 64 -23.50 3.25 9.34
CA GLY A 64 -22.53 4.35 9.40
C GLY A 64 -23.13 5.67 8.94
N ALA A 65 -22.30 6.54 8.41
CA ALA A 65 -22.70 7.84 7.90
C ALA A 65 -23.58 7.73 6.64
N THR A 66 -24.33 8.81 6.36
CA THR A 66 -25.08 8.94 5.12
C THR A 66 -24.36 9.94 4.21
N GLY A 67 -24.00 9.50 3.01
CA GLY A 67 -23.36 10.34 2.00
C GLY A 67 -24.29 11.41 1.45
N ALA A 68 -23.75 12.33 0.68
CA ALA A 68 -24.49 13.47 0.14
C ALA A 68 -25.64 13.06 -0.81
N SER A 69 -25.53 11.90 -1.46
CA SER A 69 -26.57 11.32 -2.32
C SER A 69 -27.64 10.53 -1.57
N GLY A 70 -27.48 10.35 -0.25
CA GLY A 70 -28.33 9.47 0.56
C GLY A 70 -27.88 8.01 0.61
N ARG A 71 -26.79 7.64 -0.09
CA ARG A 71 -26.18 6.31 0.01
C ARG A 71 -25.43 6.18 1.32
N VAL A 72 -25.65 5.07 2.06
CA VAL A 72 -25.02 4.85 3.37
C VAL A 72 -23.61 4.34 3.25
N GLU A 73 -22.77 4.65 4.23
CA GLU A 73 -21.34 4.31 4.29
C GLU A 73 -21.06 2.81 4.11
N TYR A 74 -21.85 1.94 4.74
CA TYR A 74 -21.69 0.50 4.57
C TYR A 74 -21.61 0.05 3.09
N ARG A 75 -22.34 0.71 2.19
CA ARG A 75 -22.33 0.35 0.77
C ARG A 75 -21.03 0.72 0.07
N TYR A 76 -20.41 1.84 0.45
CA TYR A 76 -19.09 2.21 -0.06
C TYR A 76 -18.01 1.27 0.50
N ASN A 77 -18.10 0.97 1.79
CA ASN A 77 -17.19 0.04 2.47
C ASN A 77 -17.26 -1.35 1.85
N LEU A 78 -18.46 -1.83 1.49
CA LEU A 78 -18.68 -3.13 0.86
C LEU A 78 -18.00 -3.20 -0.52
N ASP A 79 -18.17 -2.16 -1.34
CA ASP A 79 -17.58 -2.11 -2.68
C ASP A 79 -16.05 -2.06 -2.62
N LEU A 80 -15.48 -1.17 -1.80
CA LEU A 80 -14.03 -1.03 -1.71
C LEU A 80 -13.37 -2.24 -1.04
N SER A 81 -13.94 -2.77 0.05
CA SER A 81 -13.40 -3.96 0.70
C SER A 81 -13.45 -5.20 -0.22
N ALA A 82 -14.45 -5.28 -1.12
CA ALA A 82 -14.51 -6.31 -2.14
C ALA A 82 -13.38 -6.15 -3.17
N ALA A 83 -13.11 -4.92 -3.62
CA ALA A 83 -12.02 -4.65 -4.55
C ALA A 83 -10.65 -4.97 -3.93
N VAL A 84 -10.39 -4.55 -2.69
CA VAL A 84 -9.15 -4.90 -1.96
C VAL A 84 -8.98 -6.42 -1.85
N ALA A 85 -10.05 -7.12 -1.45
CA ALA A 85 -10.01 -8.58 -1.30
C ALA A 85 -9.79 -9.31 -2.63
N ALA A 86 -10.35 -8.79 -3.73
CA ALA A 86 -10.17 -9.37 -5.06
C ALA A 86 -8.72 -9.20 -5.56
N GLU A 87 -8.11 -8.02 -5.37
CA GLU A 87 -6.71 -7.78 -5.75
C GLU A 87 -5.75 -8.67 -4.95
N LEU A 88 -5.88 -8.71 -3.61
CA LEU A 88 -5.07 -9.60 -2.76
C LEU A 88 -5.22 -11.07 -3.16
N GLY A 89 -6.45 -11.53 -3.40
CA GLY A 89 -6.72 -12.90 -3.85
C GLY A 89 -6.13 -13.22 -5.23
N ALA A 90 -6.15 -12.26 -6.17
CA ALA A 90 -5.55 -12.41 -7.49
C ALA A 90 -4.02 -12.57 -7.41
N HIS A 91 -3.38 -11.98 -6.41
CA HIS A 91 -1.95 -12.14 -6.14
C HIS A 91 -1.63 -13.37 -5.27
N GLY A 92 -2.66 -14.14 -4.87
CA GLY A 92 -2.53 -15.41 -4.19
C GLY A 92 -2.63 -15.34 -2.67
N GLU A 93 -2.85 -14.16 -2.08
CA GLU A 93 -2.98 -14.01 -0.63
C GLU A 93 -4.23 -14.74 -0.10
N HIS A 94 -4.14 -15.24 1.14
CA HIS A 94 -5.28 -15.84 1.81
C HIS A 94 -6.14 -14.76 2.47
N VAL A 95 -7.29 -14.46 1.86
CA VAL A 95 -8.15 -13.35 2.31
C VAL A 95 -9.39 -13.86 3.04
N LEU A 96 -9.57 -13.41 4.27
CA LEU A 96 -10.79 -13.58 5.06
C LEU A 96 -11.53 -12.25 5.11
N ARG A 97 -12.86 -12.26 4.87
CA ARG A 97 -13.68 -11.05 4.97
C ARG A 97 -14.59 -11.08 6.18
N THR A 98 -14.78 -9.93 6.85
CA THR A 98 -15.78 -9.76 7.90
C THR A 98 -16.86 -8.77 7.47
N SER A 99 -18.08 -8.92 7.97
CA SER A 99 -19.25 -8.06 7.68
C SER A 99 -19.64 -7.92 6.19
N ALA A 100 -19.04 -8.71 5.31
CA ALA A 100 -19.32 -8.65 3.87
C ALA A 100 -20.66 -9.28 3.48
N ASP A 101 -21.21 -10.16 4.33
CA ASP A 101 -22.46 -10.86 4.15
C ASP A 101 -23.68 -10.11 4.74
N GLY A 102 -23.45 -8.91 5.31
CA GLY A 102 -24.48 -8.08 5.89
C GLY A 102 -24.97 -8.53 7.28
N ARG A 103 -24.40 -9.60 7.83
CA ARG A 103 -24.76 -10.03 9.18
C ARG A 103 -24.24 -9.07 10.23
N GLU A 104 -25.02 -8.88 11.29
CA GLU A 104 -24.60 -8.10 12.45
C GLU A 104 -23.44 -8.81 13.16
N ILE A 105 -22.40 -8.06 13.48
CA ILE A 105 -21.22 -8.54 14.16
C ILE A 105 -20.70 -7.48 15.13
N ALA A 106 -20.46 -7.86 16.37
CA ALA A 106 -19.91 -6.97 17.38
C ALA A 106 -18.49 -6.50 16.99
N LEU A 107 -18.13 -5.27 17.34
CA LEU A 107 -16.83 -4.67 16.99
C LEU A 107 -15.64 -5.54 17.43
N SER A 108 -15.70 -6.09 18.66
CA SER A 108 -14.64 -6.97 19.15
C SER A 108 -14.57 -8.33 18.44
N ALA A 109 -15.70 -8.81 17.89
CA ALA A 109 -15.73 -10.07 17.15
C ALA A 109 -15.10 -9.93 15.76
N ARG A 110 -15.05 -8.73 15.18
CA ARG A 110 -14.35 -8.45 13.92
C ARG A 110 -12.86 -8.71 14.06
N SER A 111 -12.23 -8.11 15.06
CA SER A 111 -10.80 -8.33 15.36
C SER A 111 -10.51 -9.72 15.94
N ALA A 112 -11.47 -10.33 16.69
CA ALA A 112 -11.32 -11.70 17.16
C ALA A 112 -11.12 -12.68 16.00
N ARG A 113 -11.83 -12.50 14.89
CA ARG A 113 -11.65 -13.33 13.68
C ARG A 113 -10.23 -13.28 13.13
N ALA A 114 -9.60 -12.09 13.16
CA ALA A 114 -8.20 -11.96 12.77
C ALA A 114 -7.24 -12.61 13.78
N ASN A 115 -7.55 -12.48 15.07
CA ASN A 115 -6.78 -13.10 16.14
C ASN A 115 -6.81 -14.63 16.05
N ASP A 116 -7.98 -15.22 15.81
CA ASP A 116 -8.19 -16.67 15.72
C ASP A 116 -7.56 -17.26 14.45
N ALA A 117 -7.55 -16.48 13.36
CA ALA A 117 -6.88 -16.85 12.12
C ALA A 117 -5.36 -16.62 12.16
N HIS A 118 -4.81 -16.06 13.24
CA HIS A 118 -3.40 -15.64 13.32
C HIS A 118 -2.99 -14.79 12.11
N ALA A 119 -3.86 -13.86 11.70
CA ALA A 119 -3.67 -13.08 10.50
C ALA A 119 -2.39 -12.23 10.56
N ASP A 120 -1.76 -12.04 9.41
CA ASP A 120 -0.59 -11.15 9.27
C ASP A 120 -1.00 -9.68 9.32
N LEU A 121 -2.25 -9.39 8.91
CA LEU A 121 -2.83 -8.05 9.03
C LEU A 121 -4.36 -8.12 9.15
N PHE A 122 -4.92 -7.25 9.99
CA PHE A 122 -6.32 -6.85 10.00
C PHE A 122 -6.44 -5.44 9.43
N VAL A 123 -7.23 -5.26 8.36
CA VAL A 123 -7.51 -3.96 7.77
C VAL A 123 -9.01 -3.71 7.71
N SER A 124 -9.48 -2.64 8.37
CA SER A 124 -10.89 -2.22 8.35
C SER A 124 -11.08 -1.10 7.33
N ILE A 125 -12.03 -1.25 6.42
CA ILE A 125 -12.32 -0.32 5.34
C ILE A 125 -13.56 0.48 5.66
N HIS A 126 -13.41 1.78 5.71
CA HIS A 126 -14.43 2.78 6.03
C HIS A 126 -14.45 3.93 5.02
N HIS A 127 -15.47 4.76 5.10
CA HIS A 127 -15.55 6.06 4.44
C HIS A 127 -16.05 7.09 5.44
N ASP A 128 -15.40 8.23 5.43
CA ASP A 128 -15.49 9.24 6.48
C ASP A 128 -16.72 10.14 6.37
N SER A 129 -17.05 10.72 7.49
CA SER A 129 -17.95 11.86 7.63
C SER A 129 -17.23 12.96 8.42
N ILE A 130 -17.92 14.05 8.71
CA ILE A 130 -17.38 15.17 9.49
C ILE A 130 -18.30 15.47 10.67
N GLN A 131 -17.81 16.26 11.63
CA GLN A 131 -18.59 16.69 12.77
C GLN A 131 -19.85 17.45 12.34
N GLN A 132 -20.96 17.19 13.05
CA GLN A 132 -22.28 17.76 12.74
C GLN A 132 -22.23 19.28 12.62
N ALA A 133 -21.43 19.95 13.45
CA ALA A 133 -21.29 21.41 13.42
C ALA A 133 -20.78 21.92 12.05
N TYR A 134 -19.95 21.18 11.35
CA TYR A 134 -19.50 21.53 10.00
C TYR A 134 -20.57 21.26 8.94
N LEU A 135 -21.36 20.20 9.12
CA LEU A 135 -22.50 19.90 8.25
C LEU A 135 -23.56 21.01 8.36
N ASP A 136 -23.90 21.40 9.58
CA ASP A 136 -24.86 22.48 9.87
C ASP A 136 -24.40 23.83 9.32
N ALA A 137 -23.08 24.06 9.28
CA ALA A 137 -22.46 25.25 8.69
C ALA A 137 -22.31 25.18 7.16
N GLY A 138 -22.73 24.09 6.51
CA GLY A 138 -22.62 23.92 5.06
C GLY A 138 -21.18 23.77 4.53
N ARG A 139 -20.25 23.34 5.39
CA ARG A 139 -18.81 23.29 5.08
C ARG A 139 -18.32 21.95 4.53
N GLN A 140 -19.20 21.00 4.25
CA GLN A 140 -18.84 19.64 3.82
C GLN A 140 -17.92 19.58 2.60
N ARG A 141 -17.94 20.60 1.73
CA ARG A 141 -17.08 20.66 0.53
C ARG A 141 -15.61 20.95 0.83
N GLU A 142 -15.28 21.36 2.05
CA GLU A 142 -13.91 21.65 2.48
C GLU A 142 -13.15 20.36 2.85
N PHE A 143 -13.87 19.26 3.10
CA PHE A 143 -13.32 18.02 3.59
C PHE A 143 -13.28 16.96 2.50
N HIS A 144 -12.11 16.36 2.29
CA HIS A 144 -11.87 15.33 1.29
C HIS A 144 -10.59 14.55 1.63
N GLY A 145 -10.37 13.45 0.92
CA GLY A 145 -9.16 12.65 1.04
C GLY A 145 -9.25 11.56 2.10
N TYR A 146 -8.22 10.72 2.18
CA TYR A 146 -8.16 9.55 3.04
C TYR A 146 -7.46 9.82 4.36
N ALA A 147 -7.80 9.03 5.39
CA ALA A 147 -7.06 8.95 6.64
C ALA A 147 -6.78 7.49 7.01
N ILE A 148 -5.68 7.24 7.71
CA ILE A 148 -5.31 5.91 8.21
C ILE A 148 -5.16 5.99 9.73
N PHE A 149 -5.87 5.11 10.44
CA PHE A 149 -5.79 5.04 11.90
C PHE A 149 -5.01 3.83 12.37
N VAL A 150 -4.14 4.06 13.34
CA VAL A 150 -3.43 3.03 14.11
C VAL A 150 -3.63 3.28 15.61
N SER A 151 -3.43 2.27 16.44
CA SER A 151 -3.60 2.37 17.90
C SER A 151 -2.35 1.92 18.65
N GLU A 152 -1.83 2.74 19.55
CA GLU A 152 -0.74 2.36 20.46
C GLU A 152 -1.18 1.28 21.48
N ARG A 153 -2.49 1.10 21.67
CA ARG A 153 -3.04 0.00 22.49
C ARG A 153 -3.02 -1.35 21.78
N ASN A 154 -2.71 -1.38 20.48
CA ASN A 154 -2.49 -2.64 19.77
C ASN A 154 -1.09 -3.17 20.11
N PRO A 155 -0.95 -4.45 20.57
CA PRO A 155 0.35 -5.01 20.94
C PRO A 155 1.33 -5.14 19.76
N ARG A 156 0.83 -5.00 18.53
CA ARG A 156 1.63 -5.04 17.29
C ARG A 156 1.71 -3.66 16.63
N TYR A 157 1.65 -2.59 17.42
CA TYR A 157 1.64 -1.20 16.93
C TYR A 157 2.73 -0.89 15.91
N ALA A 158 3.97 -1.30 16.16
CA ALA A 158 5.07 -1.03 15.23
C ALA A 158 4.84 -1.65 13.83
N ALA A 159 4.28 -2.87 13.78
CA ALA A 159 3.92 -3.51 12.52
C ALA A 159 2.69 -2.85 11.88
N SER A 160 1.69 -2.46 12.68
CA SER A 160 0.53 -1.70 12.21
C SER A 160 0.95 -0.38 11.56
N LEU A 161 1.86 0.35 12.20
CA LEU A 161 2.38 1.62 11.68
C LEU A 161 3.22 1.43 10.40
N ARG A 162 4.00 0.35 10.32
CA ARG A 162 4.72 0.00 9.09
C ARG A 162 3.73 -0.20 7.93
N CYS A 163 2.68 -1.02 8.15
CA CYS A 163 1.66 -1.24 7.13
C CYS A 163 0.90 0.04 6.77
N ALA A 164 0.56 0.87 7.74
CA ALA A 164 -0.07 2.17 7.49
C ALA A 164 0.79 3.06 6.58
N ARG A 165 2.12 3.06 6.76
CA ARG A 165 3.05 3.81 5.91
C ARG A 165 3.09 3.27 4.49
N GLU A 166 3.25 1.96 4.31
CA GLU A 166 3.26 1.35 2.97
C GLU A 166 1.96 1.61 2.21
N ILE A 167 0.81 1.46 2.86
CA ILE A 167 -0.50 1.77 2.27
C ILE A 167 -0.61 3.26 1.92
N GLY A 168 -0.20 4.15 2.82
CA GLY A 168 -0.21 5.60 2.60
C GLY A 168 0.66 6.01 1.42
N GLU A 169 1.86 5.42 1.25
CA GLU A 169 2.72 5.64 0.09
C GLU A 169 2.04 5.23 -1.22
N ARG A 170 1.38 4.07 -1.24
CA ARG A 170 0.66 3.59 -2.43
C ARG A 170 -0.54 4.45 -2.77
N LEU A 171 -1.31 4.88 -1.77
CA LEU A 171 -2.43 5.82 -1.96
C LEU A 171 -1.93 7.16 -2.52
N ARG A 172 -0.85 7.71 -1.98
CA ARG A 172 -0.21 8.92 -2.52
C ARG A 172 0.26 8.75 -3.96
N ALA A 173 0.91 7.64 -4.26
CA ALA A 173 1.36 7.31 -5.62
C ALA A 173 0.19 7.14 -6.60
N ALA A 174 -0.97 6.68 -6.13
CA ALA A 174 -2.21 6.60 -6.90
C ALA A 174 -2.94 7.96 -7.06
N GLY A 175 -2.37 9.05 -6.54
CA GLY A 175 -2.92 10.40 -6.66
C GLY A 175 -3.91 10.79 -5.56
N GLU A 176 -4.05 9.97 -4.50
CA GLU A 176 -4.94 10.28 -3.39
C GLU A 176 -4.32 11.34 -2.45
N THR A 177 -5.17 12.14 -1.84
CA THR A 177 -4.76 13.20 -0.90
C THR A 177 -5.05 12.78 0.53
N PRO A 178 -4.12 12.95 1.49
CA PRO A 178 -4.42 12.68 2.90
C PRO A 178 -5.37 13.73 3.47
N SER A 179 -6.33 13.29 4.28
CA SER A 179 -7.16 14.15 5.13
C SER A 179 -6.47 14.35 6.47
N LEU A 180 -6.35 15.59 6.92
CA LEU A 180 -5.77 15.92 8.23
C LEU A 180 -6.83 16.35 9.25
N TYR A 181 -8.09 16.34 8.83
CA TYR A 181 -9.24 16.77 9.61
C TYR A 181 -9.30 16.20 11.02
N HIS A 182 -8.95 14.92 11.18
CA HIS A 182 -9.01 14.26 12.49
C HIS A 182 -7.99 14.79 13.51
N ALA A 183 -7.02 15.60 13.08
CA ALA A 183 -6.10 16.30 13.97
C ALA A 183 -6.60 17.70 14.37
N ASP A 184 -7.71 18.17 13.83
CA ASP A 184 -8.29 19.47 14.18
C ASP A 184 -8.57 19.54 15.69
N PRO A 185 -8.20 20.64 16.38
CA PRO A 185 -8.33 20.78 17.82
C PRO A 185 -9.78 21.09 18.24
N ILE A 186 -10.69 20.21 17.84
CA ILE A 186 -12.13 20.33 18.12
C ILE A 186 -12.66 19.12 18.88
N ARG A 187 -13.78 19.31 19.58
CA ARG A 187 -14.42 18.23 20.32
C ARG A 187 -14.85 17.11 19.38
N GLY A 188 -14.44 15.88 19.69
CA GLY A 188 -14.73 14.68 18.90
C GLY A 188 -13.62 14.31 17.92
N GLU A 189 -12.69 15.24 17.64
CA GLU A 189 -11.49 15.03 16.86
C GLU A 189 -10.23 15.20 17.74
N ASN A 190 -9.23 15.93 17.31
CA ASN A 190 -7.98 16.20 18.03
C ASN A 190 -7.15 14.91 18.25
N ARG A 191 -7.10 14.05 17.22
CA ARG A 191 -6.30 12.83 17.25
C ARG A 191 -4.84 13.17 16.91
N PRO A 192 -3.87 12.61 17.66
CA PRO A 192 -2.46 12.82 17.35
C PRO A 192 -2.13 12.43 15.91
N LEU A 193 -1.57 13.37 15.16
CA LEU A 193 -1.09 13.16 13.81
C LEU A 193 0.31 12.55 13.84
N ILE A 194 0.45 11.33 13.32
CA ILE A 194 1.71 10.58 13.29
C ILE A 194 2.53 10.93 12.04
N ASP A 195 1.83 11.02 10.89
CA ASP A 195 2.47 11.37 9.62
C ASP A 195 1.48 12.16 8.77
N ALA A 196 1.72 13.48 8.64
CA ALA A 196 0.86 14.38 7.88
C ALA A 196 0.90 14.10 6.37
N ARG A 197 2.05 13.66 5.86
CA ARG A 197 2.23 13.38 4.44
C ARG A 197 1.43 12.15 3.99
N LEU A 198 1.23 11.22 4.91
CA LEU A 198 0.53 9.96 4.66
C LEU A 198 -0.86 9.89 5.29
N GLY A 199 -1.32 10.94 5.99
CA GLY A 199 -2.63 10.97 6.65
C GLY A 199 -2.77 9.95 7.77
N ILE A 200 -1.68 9.64 8.50
CA ILE A 200 -1.68 8.64 9.55
C ILE A 200 -1.93 9.29 10.91
N HIS A 201 -2.98 8.86 11.58
CA HIS A 201 -3.39 9.35 12.90
C HIS A 201 -3.37 8.22 13.93
N ARG A 202 -3.18 8.58 15.21
CA ARG A 202 -3.38 7.67 16.33
C ARG A 202 -4.82 7.75 16.82
N PHE A 203 -5.49 6.60 16.93
CA PHE A 203 -6.82 6.51 17.51
C PHE A 203 -6.93 5.29 18.43
N ASP A 204 -6.60 5.49 19.71
CA ASP A 204 -6.49 4.41 20.69
C ASP A 204 -7.83 3.81 21.15
N ASP A 205 -8.94 4.54 20.98
CA ASP A 205 -10.25 4.10 21.43
C ASP A 205 -11.02 3.27 20.41
N LEU A 206 -10.52 3.14 19.17
CA LEU A 206 -11.14 2.26 18.17
C LEU A 206 -11.09 0.80 18.63
N VAL A 207 -12.26 0.23 18.89
CA VAL A 207 -12.39 -1.11 19.45
C VAL A 207 -11.70 -2.15 18.57
N VAL A 208 -11.93 -2.11 17.27
CA VAL A 208 -11.36 -3.08 16.32
C VAL A 208 -9.83 -3.06 16.30
N LEU A 209 -9.20 -1.91 16.54
CA LEU A 209 -7.75 -1.78 16.56
C LEU A 209 -7.14 -2.22 17.89
N ARG A 210 -7.71 -1.76 19.02
CA ARG A 210 -7.18 -2.05 20.36
C ARG A 210 -7.42 -3.48 20.84
N THR A 211 -8.42 -4.19 20.29
CA THR A 211 -8.71 -5.59 20.62
C THR A 211 -8.07 -6.60 19.67
N ALA A 212 -7.53 -6.14 18.56
CA ALA A 212 -6.70 -6.97 17.69
C ALA A 212 -5.35 -7.29 18.38
N ARG A 213 -4.95 -8.55 18.31
CA ARG A 213 -3.64 -9.05 18.78
C ARG A 213 -2.64 -9.23 17.64
N VAL A 214 -3.10 -9.06 16.41
CA VAL A 214 -2.33 -9.01 15.17
C VAL A 214 -2.12 -7.55 14.75
N PRO A 215 -1.22 -7.24 13.81
CA PRO A 215 -1.14 -5.90 13.23
C PRO A 215 -2.51 -5.45 12.72
N ALA A 216 -2.92 -4.21 13.01
CA ALA A 216 -4.26 -3.72 12.69
C ALA A 216 -4.26 -2.24 12.34
N LEU A 217 -5.02 -1.87 11.32
CA LEU A 217 -5.27 -0.49 10.93
C LEU A 217 -6.69 -0.31 10.38
N LEU A 218 -7.16 0.93 10.35
CA LEU A 218 -8.42 1.31 9.73
C LEU A 218 -8.14 2.40 8.69
N ILE A 219 -8.79 2.31 7.55
CA ILE A 219 -8.70 3.26 6.45
C ILE A 219 -10.05 3.93 6.26
N GLU A 220 -10.08 5.25 6.40
CA GLU A 220 -11.13 6.10 5.87
C GLU A 220 -10.74 6.48 4.44
N ALA A 221 -11.42 5.93 3.44
CA ALA A 221 -10.98 6.00 2.05
C ALA A 221 -11.33 7.34 1.36
N GLY A 222 -12.16 8.15 2.00
CA GLY A 222 -12.58 9.48 1.54
C GLY A 222 -13.85 9.94 2.26
N VAL A 223 -14.22 11.20 2.09
CA VAL A 223 -15.29 11.88 2.82
C VAL A 223 -16.61 11.87 2.03
N ILE A 224 -17.54 10.97 2.37
CA ILE A 224 -18.79 10.77 1.59
C ILE A 224 -19.86 11.85 1.78
N VAL A 225 -19.74 12.70 2.80
CA VAL A 225 -20.65 13.85 2.98
C VAL A 225 -20.29 15.03 2.07
N ASN A 226 -19.11 15.01 1.44
CA ASN A 226 -18.75 15.94 0.37
C ASN A 226 -19.28 15.43 -0.98
N PRO A 227 -20.22 16.14 -1.65
CA PRO A 227 -20.86 15.62 -2.86
C PRO A 227 -19.90 15.34 -4.02
N GLN A 228 -18.80 16.10 -4.15
CA GLN A 228 -17.81 15.88 -5.20
C GLN A 228 -16.95 14.66 -4.91
N GLU A 229 -16.52 14.53 -3.68
CA GLU A 229 -15.74 13.38 -3.23
C GLU A 229 -16.56 12.09 -3.30
N GLU A 230 -17.81 12.12 -2.82
CA GLU A 230 -18.73 10.99 -2.91
C GLU A 230 -18.94 10.53 -4.35
N ALA A 231 -19.22 11.48 -5.27
CA ALA A 231 -19.42 11.16 -6.67
C ALA A 231 -18.18 10.48 -7.29
N ARG A 232 -16.97 10.87 -6.86
CA ARG A 232 -15.70 10.27 -7.27
C ARG A 232 -15.56 8.85 -6.69
N LEU A 233 -15.81 8.69 -5.39
CA LEU A 233 -15.68 7.42 -4.67
C LEU A 233 -16.69 6.35 -5.15
N ALA A 234 -17.82 6.75 -5.72
CA ALA A 234 -18.82 5.86 -6.29
C ALA A 234 -18.43 5.29 -7.67
N GLN A 235 -17.38 5.82 -8.31
CA GLN A 235 -16.98 5.38 -9.65
C GLN A 235 -16.19 4.07 -9.59
N ALA A 236 -16.54 3.13 -10.46
CA ALA A 236 -15.88 1.82 -10.53
C ALA A 236 -14.37 1.92 -10.75
N ASP A 237 -13.89 2.89 -11.55
CA ASP A 237 -12.46 3.11 -11.78
C ASP A 237 -11.73 3.60 -10.52
N THR A 238 -12.36 4.45 -9.73
CA THR A 238 -11.83 4.92 -8.45
C THR A 238 -11.76 3.76 -7.46
N ILE A 239 -12.82 2.95 -7.36
CA ILE A 239 -12.86 1.79 -6.47
C ILE A 239 -11.74 0.80 -6.83
N ARG A 240 -11.55 0.49 -8.11
CA ARG A 240 -10.45 -0.39 -8.56
C ARG A 240 -9.08 0.18 -8.24
N ARG A 241 -8.84 1.47 -8.54
CA ARG A 241 -7.56 2.14 -8.26
C ARG A 241 -7.23 2.17 -6.78
N LEU A 242 -8.21 2.51 -5.92
CA LEU A 242 -8.05 2.48 -4.47
C LEU A 242 -7.81 1.06 -3.97
N GLY A 243 -8.58 0.08 -4.46
CA GLY A 243 -8.42 -1.33 -4.11
C GLY A 243 -7.01 -1.84 -4.42
N ALA A 244 -6.52 -1.57 -5.63
CA ALA A 244 -5.17 -1.96 -6.06
C ALA A 244 -4.07 -1.26 -5.23
N ALA A 245 -4.22 0.04 -4.93
CA ALA A 245 -3.25 0.78 -4.13
C ALA A 245 -3.18 0.26 -2.68
N ILE A 246 -4.33 -0.01 -2.06
CA ILE A 246 -4.39 -0.57 -0.71
C ILE A 246 -3.79 -1.97 -0.69
N ALA A 247 -4.16 -2.84 -1.64
CA ALA A 247 -3.62 -4.20 -1.74
C ALA A 247 -2.09 -4.20 -1.91
N ALA A 248 -1.56 -3.39 -2.82
CA ALA A 248 -0.11 -3.26 -3.02
C ALA A 248 0.64 -2.76 -1.78
N GLY A 249 0.02 -1.90 -0.96
CA GLY A 249 0.58 -1.46 0.31
C GLY A 249 0.56 -2.56 1.38
N ILE A 250 -0.49 -3.36 1.43
CA ILE A 250 -0.60 -4.53 2.30
C ILE A 250 0.50 -5.54 1.97
N GLU A 251 0.64 -5.93 0.71
CA GLU A 251 1.66 -6.86 0.25
C GLU A 251 3.08 -6.37 0.59
N ALA A 252 3.36 -5.09 0.34
CA ALA A 252 4.67 -4.51 0.65
C ALA A 252 5.02 -4.60 2.14
N CYS A 253 4.05 -4.49 3.05
CA CYS A 253 4.30 -4.53 4.48
C CYS A 253 4.30 -5.94 5.07
N THR A 254 3.62 -6.91 4.46
CA THR A 254 3.55 -8.28 4.94
C THR A 254 4.66 -9.18 4.39
N ALA A 255 5.27 -8.81 3.27
CA ALA A 255 6.43 -9.49 2.70
C ALA A 255 7.77 -9.16 3.41
N ALA A 256 7.80 -8.22 4.38
CA ALA A 256 9.01 -7.64 4.98
C ALA A 256 9.41 -8.32 6.32
#